data_97d543bb52fc9284f6c8ce4ddd5377b3
#
_entry.id   97d543bb52fc9284f6c8ce4ddd5377b3
#
_cell.length_a   1.000
_cell.length_b   1.000
_cell.length_c   1.000
_cell.angle_alpha   90.00
_cell.angle_beta   90.00
_cell.angle_gamma   90.00
#
_symmetry.space_group_name_H-M   'P 1'
#
loop_
_entity.id
_entity.type
_entity.pdbx_description
1 polymer ?
#
loop_
_entity_poly.entity_id
_entity_poly.type
_entity_poly.pdbx_seq_one_letter_code
_entity_poly.pdbx_strand_id
1 'polypeptide(L)' 'MSDDISKGDHVTWKSHGQEVEGTVKREITSETEAGGRKVKASKDEPQYEVESDRTGKTAVHKPGALHEK' A
#
# COMPACT_ATOMS: atom_id res chain seq x y z
N MET A 1 17.66 -4.39 -7.39
CA MET A 1 16.86 -3.73 -6.80
C MET A 1 15.91 -4.36 -6.01
N SER A 2 15.80 -3.95 -4.93
CA SER A 2 14.96 -4.54 -3.97
C SER A 2 13.53 -4.19 -4.24
N ASP A 3 12.65 -5.13 -4.08
CA ASP A 3 11.24 -4.85 -4.11
C ASP A 3 10.71 -4.59 -2.73
N ASP A 4 11.60 -4.41 -1.76
CA ASP A 4 11.18 -4.21 -0.40
C ASP A 4 10.58 -2.83 -0.22
N ILE A 5 9.32 -2.81 0.13
CA ILE A 5 8.61 -1.58 0.44
C ILE A 5 8.54 -1.49 1.94
N SER A 6 8.87 -0.33 2.49
CA SER A 6 8.91 -0.15 3.93
C SER A 6 8.01 1.00 4.37
N LYS A 7 7.65 0.97 5.65
CA LYS A 7 6.88 2.06 6.23
C LYS A 7 7.59 3.38 5.98
N GLY A 8 6.85 4.36 5.51
CA GLY A 8 7.40 5.68 5.24
C GLY A 8 7.88 5.88 3.83
N ASP A 9 7.92 4.81 3.02
CA ASP A 9 8.37 4.95 1.63
C ASP A 9 7.33 5.68 0.81
N HIS A 10 7.81 6.49 -0.14
CA HIS A 10 6.94 7.11 -1.11
C HIS A 10 6.71 6.15 -2.26
N VAL A 11 5.45 5.94 -2.61
CA VAL A 11 5.08 5.00 -3.65
C VAL A 11 4.02 5.62 -4.54
N THR A 12 3.81 5.00 -5.69
CA THR A 12 2.71 5.36 -6.57
C THR A 12 1.93 4.11 -6.92
N TRP A 13 0.67 4.30 -7.23
CA TRP A 13 -0.18 3.21 -7.70
C TRP A 13 -1.23 3.78 -8.64
N LYS A 14 -1.90 2.91 -9.38
CA LYS A 14 -2.95 3.35 -10.29
C LYS A 14 -4.31 3.16 -9.65
N SER A 15 -5.13 4.17 -9.76
CA SER A 15 -6.48 4.13 -9.27
C SER A 15 -7.38 4.78 -10.30
N HIS A 16 -8.35 4.03 -10.79
CA HIS A 16 -9.30 4.54 -11.79
C HIS A 16 -8.60 5.16 -12.99
N GLY A 17 -7.52 4.53 -13.43
CA GLY A 17 -6.79 5.00 -14.60
C GLY A 17 -5.85 6.15 -14.36
N GLN A 18 -5.71 6.59 -13.13
CA GLN A 18 -4.81 7.69 -12.78
C GLN A 18 -3.75 7.23 -11.81
N GLU A 19 -2.58 7.82 -11.92
CA GLU A 19 -1.50 7.53 -11.00
C GLU A 19 -1.66 8.36 -9.74
N VAL A 20 -1.59 7.71 -8.59
CA VAL A 20 -1.73 8.36 -7.29
C VAL A 20 -0.41 8.22 -6.54
N GLU A 21 0.02 9.28 -5.90
CA GLU A 21 1.22 9.26 -5.07
C GLU A 21 0.82 9.20 -3.60
N GLY A 22 1.57 8.46 -2.84
CA GLY A 22 1.29 8.36 -1.42
C GLY A 22 2.46 7.79 -0.64
N THR A 23 2.19 7.54 0.63
CA THR A 23 3.20 7.08 1.57
C THR A 23 2.71 5.78 2.21
N VAL A 24 3.62 4.84 2.37
CA VAL A 24 3.32 3.57 3.03
C VAL A 24 3.16 3.82 4.53
N LYS A 25 2.01 3.44 5.07
CA LYS A 25 1.74 3.60 6.49
C LYS A 25 2.17 2.38 7.29
N ARG A 26 1.99 1.19 6.74
CA ARG A 26 2.42 -0.02 7.41
C ARG A 26 2.37 -1.20 6.45
N GLU A 27 3.13 -2.23 6.82
CA GLU A 27 3.07 -3.51 6.12
C GLU A 27 2.09 -4.40 6.85
N ILE A 28 1.23 -5.06 6.09
CA ILE A 28 0.22 -5.96 6.64
C ILE A 28 0.63 -7.38 6.30
N THR A 29 0.89 -8.19 7.33
CA THR A 29 1.34 -9.57 7.13
C THR A 29 0.39 -10.56 7.78
N SER A 30 -0.77 -10.11 8.24
CA SER A 30 -1.78 -10.99 8.81
C SER A 30 -3.14 -10.38 8.54
N GLU A 31 -4.19 -11.13 8.77
CA GLU A 31 -5.54 -10.65 8.55
C GLU A 31 -5.86 -9.50 9.50
N THR A 32 -6.38 -8.41 8.96
CA THR A 32 -6.73 -7.25 9.76
C THR A 32 -7.72 -6.39 8.99
N GLU A 33 -8.20 -5.34 9.63
CA GLU A 33 -9.02 -4.34 8.94
C GLU A 33 -8.18 -3.12 8.65
N ALA A 34 -8.23 -2.66 7.42
CA ALA A 34 -7.51 -1.47 7.02
C ALA A 34 -8.19 -0.89 5.79
N GLY A 35 -8.13 0.43 5.65
CA GLY A 35 -8.72 1.09 4.50
C GLY A 35 -10.22 0.88 4.41
N GLY A 36 -10.87 0.64 5.53
CA GLY A 36 -12.32 0.46 5.57
C GLY A 36 -12.78 -0.93 5.16
N ARG A 37 -11.88 -1.90 5.08
CA ARG A 37 -12.26 -3.25 4.68
C ARG A 37 -11.38 -4.28 5.36
N LYS A 38 -11.80 -5.53 5.30
CA LYS A 38 -11.01 -6.63 5.82
C LYS A 38 -9.94 -7.01 4.79
N VAL A 39 -8.71 -7.10 5.25
CA VAL A 39 -7.57 -7.42 4.40
C VAL A 39 -7.02 -8.76 4.83
N LYS A 40 -6.86 -9.66 3.87
CA LYS A 40 -6.24 -10.95 4.11
C LYS A 40 -4.84 -10.92 3.55
N ALA A 41 -3.86 -10.95 4.43
CA ALA A 41 -2.46 -10.94 4.04
C ALA A 41 -1.73 -11.96 4.90
N SER A 42 -0.51 -12.30 4.49
CA SER A 42 0.33 -13.22 5.22
C SER A 42 1.77 -12.80 5.03
N LYS A 43 2.68 -13.46 5.74
CA LYS A 43 4.10 -13.16 5.56
C LYS A 43 4.57 -13.48 4.16
N ASP A 44 3.96 -14.49 3.53
CA ASP A 44 4.31 -14.86 2.16
C ASP A 44 3.68 -13.94 1.14
N GLU A 45 2.55 -13.35 1.47
CA GLU A 45 1.84 -12.44 0.58
C GLU A 45 1.44 -11.18 1.34
N PRO A 46 2.41 -10.34 1.65
CA PRO A 46 2.11 -9.13 2.41
C PRO A 46 1.35 -8.11 1.56
N GLN A 47 0.62 -7.25 2.21
CA GLN A 47 0.00 -6.11 1.57
C GLN A 47 0.40 -4.86 2.34
N TYR A 48 0.18 -3.71 1.73
CA TYR A 48 0.63 -2.46 2.33
C TYR A 48 -0.52 -1.49 2.42
N GLU A 49 -0.66 -0.87 3.58
CA GLU A 49 -1.60 0.23 3.73
C GLU A 49 -0.88 1.50 3.34
N VAL A 50 -1.46 2.23 2.41
CA VAL A 50 -0.86 3.45 1.89
C VAL A 50 -1.84 4.60 2.06
N GLU A 51 -1.30 5.79 2.17
CA GLU A 51 -2.12 6.99 2.31
C GLU A 51 -1.82 7.92 1.14
N SER A 52 -2.87 8.35 0.46
CA SER A 52 -2.72 9.28 -0.65
C SER A 52 -2.24 10.63 -0.11
N ASP A 53 -1.15 11.14 -0.68
CA ASP A 53 -0.61 12.44 -0.27
C ASP A 53 -1.58 13.58 -0.57
N ARG A 54 -2.42 13.38 -1.58
CA ARG A 54 -3.31 14.43 -2.02
C ARG A 54 -4.57 14.54 -1.18
N THR A 55 -5.15 13.41 -0.82
CA THR A 55 -6.46 13.41 -0.15
C THR A 55 -6.40 12.92 1.28
N GLY A 56 -5.31 12.26 1.67
CA GLY A 56 -5.21 11.66 3.00
C GLY A 56 -6.01 10.38 3.17
N LYS A 57 -6.63 9.90 2.09
CA LYS A 57 -7.38 8.64 2.18
C LYS A 57 -6.43 7.47 2.15
N THR A 58 -6.79 6.41 2.85
CA THR A 58 -5.97 5.21 2.89
C THR A 58 -6.54 4.14 1.97
N ALA A 59 -5.64 3.27 1.51
CA ALA A 59 -6.00 2.14 0.69
C ALA A 59 -5.02 1.02 0.99
N VAL A 60 -5.34 -0.18 0.53
CA VAL A 60 -4.47 -1.33 0.72
C VAL A 60 -4.17 -1.94 -0.64
N HIS A 61 -2.90 -2.14 -0.91
CA HIS A 61 -2.45 -2.69 -2.19
C HIS A 61 -1.39 -3.75 -1.96
N LYS A 62 -1.33 -4.68 -2.90
CA LYS A 62 -0.24 -5.66 -2.92
C LYS A 62 1.03 -5.00 -3.43
N PRO A 63 2.21 -5.56 -3.09
CA PRO A 63 3.47 -4.94 -3.52
C PRO A 63 3.56 -4.78 -5.03
N GLY A 64 3.01 -5.71 -5.79
CA GLY A 64 3.07 -5.63 -7.24
C GLY A 64 2.28 -4.47 -7.83
N ALA A 65 1.37 -3.89 -7.05
CA ALA A 65 0.60 -2.73 -7.51
C ALA A 65 1.26 -1.41 -7.13
N LEU A 66 2.33 -1.45 -6.36
CA LEU A 66 3.00 -0.25 -5.87
C LEU A 66 4.34 -0.09 -6.59
N HIS A 67 4.67 1.15 -6.89
CA HIS A 67 5.97 1.49 -7.49
C HIS A 67 6.67 2.47 -6.59
N GLU A 68 7.91 2.18 -6.24
CA GLU A 68 8.70 3.11 -5.45
C GLU A 68 9.03 4.35 -6.27
N LYS A 69 8.98 5.47 -5.59
CA LYS A 69 9.24 6.72 -6.25
C LYS A 69 10.68 7.15 -6.11
#